data_6852925083566daea5ba061650250668
#
_entry.id   6852925083566daea5ba061650250668
#
_cell.length_a   1.000
_cell.length_b   1.000
_cell.length_c   1.000
_cell.angle_alpha   90.00
_cell.angle_beta   90.00
_cell.angle_gamma   90.00
#
_symmetry.space_group_name_H-M   'P 1'
#
loop_
_entity.id
_entity.type
_entity.pdbx_description
1 polymer ?
#
loop_
_entity_poly.entity_id
_entity_poly.type
_entity_poly.pdbx_seq_one_letter_code
_entity_poly.pdbx_strand_id
1 'polypeptide(L)'
;MPSSRFLYSSGRIAFIQILFVVGFLLLVVRLIYLQLSQDVFLDGQVLSRSYSEYSLLAPRGRILDRDNNILAFDVISYSVGIDFSKFKKKESIIALSEILNVEENKILSSINNQDKGYREIIRNISPKTKLALEEKGISGLYFRKNLRRSYPEKNTTAHVVGLTDIDRNGIQGTELVFNNELEGEEGRFIGVKGSGNSKIEGKRIEAIQGEDITLTIDTDFQSIAYHHLNKAIVRYGAHSGSVVIVQPKTGEILSLVSYPSFNPSDRKNITDMSIFRNRASIDVFEPGSVLKPIAMSAIIESEKEDLDSVIETSPGWIEVAGYKTSDFKDYGKLTLSKIISLSSNVGMVKLCSNQEIEHLTNYYKRFGIGEYPVSILLPAREGFLPHHSEFTLRDKVSSCYGYGMTLSALQIAQAYMVFANNGYFRELRLFKDKLFESNKESQVISQETNKLIIDMLEETVNSDTGTARAARLKGRVVAGKTGTAMESLEEDTSYTATFSGFVPPNNPDYLSVVVLHGLKGEESSGGRVAAPVFSDIMHEIYMLNDLEI
;
A
#
# COMPACT_ATOMS: atom_id res chain seq x y z
N MET A 1 -50.08 -63.60 82.29
CA MET A 1 -49.33 -62.76 81.35
C MET A 1 -49.71 -63.19 79.97
N PRO A 2 -50.37 -62.36 79.12
CA PRO A 2 -50.76 -62.78 77.81
C PRO A 2 -49.62 -62.39 76.81
N SER A 3 -49.15 -63.41 76.09
CA SER A 3 -48.20 -63.27 74.97
C SER A 3 -48.90 -62.64 73.78
N SER A 4 -48.52 -61.42 73.46
CA SER A 4 -48.97 -60.76 72.22
C SER A 4 -48.29 -61.43 71.01
N ARG A 5 -49.04 -62.29 70.31
CA ARG A 5 -48.65 -62.78 68.97
C ARG A 5 -48.83 -61.63 67.92
N PHE A 6 -47.75 -61.05 67.54
CA PHE A 6 -47.76 -60.18 66.32
C PHE A 6 -48.08 -61.04 65.08
N LEU A 7 -49.34 -60.99 64.65
CA LEU A 7 -49.75 -61.60 63.38
C LEU A 7 -49.20 -60.76 62.24
N TYR A 8 -48.08 -61.15 61.69
CA TYR A 8 -47.60 -60.61 60.43
C TYR A 8 -48.52 -61.12 59.28
N SER A 9 -49.32 -60.26 58.70
CA SER A 9 -50.11 -60.66 57.58
C SER A 9 -49.18 -60.81 56.37
N SER A 10 -49.14 -61.98 55.72
CA SER A 10 -48.31 -62.34 54.59
C SER A 10 -48.44 -61.32 53.41
N GLY A 11 -49.65 -60.73 53.31
CA GLY A 11 -49.90 -59.69 52.26
C GLY A 11 -49.13 -58.37 52.49
N ARG A 12 -48.91 -57.97 53.74
CA ARG A 12 -48.14 -56.76 54.06
C ARG A 12 -46.62 -56.94 53.74
N ILE A 13 -46.12 -58.16 54.03
CA ILE A 13 -44.71 -58.49 53.74
C ILE A 13 -44.53 -58.57 52.20
N ALA A 14 -45.43 -59.21 51.50
CA ALA A 14 -45.42 -59.29 50.05
C ALA A 14 -45.49 -57.88 49.41
N PHE A 15 -46.33 -56.98 49.96
CA PHE A 15 -46.42 -55.60 49.45
C PHE A 15 -45.10 -54.84 49.67
N ILE A 16 -44.47 -54.98 50.83
CA ILE A 16 -43.15 -54.32 51.07
C ILE A 16 -42.09 -54.92 50.16
N GLN A 17 -42.09 -56.23 49.94
CA GLN A 17 -41.15 -56.87 48.99
C GLN A 17 -41.32 -56.38 47.58
N ILE A 18 -42.59 -56.27 47.12
CA ILE A 18 -42.90 -55.72 45.77
C ILE A 18 -42.42 -54.27 45.69
N LEU A 19 -42.65 -53.43 46.69
CA LEU A 19 -42.21 -52.04 46.71
C LEU A 19 -40.68 -51.94 46.63
N PHE A 20 -39.94 -52.81 47.33
CA PHE A 20 -38.50 -52.89 47.28
C PHE A 20 -38.00 -53.32 45.85
N VAL A 21 -38.64 -54.32 45.25
CA VAL A 21 -38.29 -54.80 43.90
C VAL A 21 -38.57 -53.71 42.86
N VAL A 22 -39.71 -53.02 42.98
CA VAL A 22 -40.04 -51.89 42.04
C VAL A 22 -39.04 -50.73 42.25
N GLY A 23 -38.73 -50.38 43.49
CA GLY A 23 -37.72 -49.35 43.78
C GLY A 23 -36.34 -49.73 43.25
N PHE A 24 -35.94 -51.00 43.39
CA PHE A 24 -34.68 -51.49 42.83
C PHE A 24 -34.68 -51.46 41.30
N LEU A 25 -35.77 -51.90 40.65
CA LEU A 25 -35.89 -51.80 39.19
C LEU A 25 -35.85 -50.35 38.68
N LEU A 26 -36.49 -49.42 39.37
CA LEU A 26 -36.43 -48.01 39.06
C LEU A 26 -34.98 -47.44 39.15
N LEU A 27 -34.23 -47.88 40.18
CA LEU A 27 -32.83 -47.53 40.34
C LEU A 27 -31.98 -48.12 39.24
N VAL A 28 -32.20 -49.38 38.84
CA VAL A 28 -31.50 -49.99 37.67
C VAL A 28 -31.82 -49.29 36.37
N VAL A 29 -33.09 -49.00 36.12
CA VAL A 29 -33.50 -48.22 34.92
C VAL A 29 -32.89 -46.84 34.94
N ARG A 30 -32.84 -46.16 36.07
CA ARG A 30 -32.18 -44.86 36.23
C ARG A 30 -30.69 -44.94 35.99
N LEU A 31 -30.04 -46.00 36.49
CA LEU A 31 -28.62 -46.22 36.27
C LEU A 31 -28.29 -46.43 34.78
N ILE A 32 -29.09 -47.28 34.10
CA ILE A 32 -28.98 -47.51 32.67
C ILE A 32 -29.23 -46.19 31.89
N TYR A 33 -30.26 -45.44 32.25
CA TYR A 33 -30.53 -44.12 31.65
C TYR A 33 -29.37 -43.16 31.84
N LEU A 34 -28.75 -43.09 33.02
CA LEU A 34 -27.59 -42.26 33.28
C LEU A 34 -26.37 -42.70 32.48
N GLN A 35 -26.15 -44.02 32.33
CA GLN A 35 -25.04 -44.51 31.50
C GLN A 35 -25.24 -44.27 30.02
N LEU A 36 -26.45 -44.40 29.50
CA LEU A 36 -26.71 -44.24 28.07
C LEU A 36 -26.96 -42.79 27.62
N SER A 37 -27.48 -41.93 28.50
CA SER A 37 -27.87 -40.57 28.11
C SER A 37 -26.91 -39.47 28.53
N GLN A 38 -25.97 -39.76 29.43
CA GLN A 38 -25.05 -38.74 29.98
C GLN A 38 -23.60 -38.85 29.47
N ASP A 39 -23.29 -39.81 28.61
CA ASP A 39 -21.93 -39.90 28.04
C ASP A 39 -21.53 -38.61 27.33
N VAL A 40 -22.42 -38.03 26.54
CA VAL A 40 -22.15 -36.76 25.81
C VAL A 40 -22.05 -35.56 26.77
N PHE A 41 -22.88 -35.50 27.81
CA PHE A 41 -22.87 -34.40 28.80
C PHE A 41 -21.71 -34.51 29.79
N LEU A 42 -21.43 -35.72 30.26
CA LEU A 42 -20.31 -35.99 31.17
C LEU A 42 -18.99 -35.86 30.45
N ASP A 43 -18.86 -36.34 29.21
CA ASP A 43 -17.71 -36.15 28.38
C ASP A 43 -17.48 -34.66 28.09
N GLY A 44 -18.52 -33.87 27.81
CA GLY A 44 -18.43 -32.42 27.68
C GLY A 44 -17.95 -31.73 28.96
N GLN A 45 -18.42 -32.16 30.17
CA GLN A 45 -17.95 -31.60 31.44
C GLN A 45 -16.55 -32.09 31.84
N VAL A 46 -16.22 -33.33 31.58
CA VAL A 46 -14.86 -33.88 31.79
C VAL A 46 -13.89 -33.19 30.84
N LEU A 47 -14.25 -33.06 29.59
CA LEU A 47 -13.46 -32.30 28.58
C LEU A 47 -13.23 -30.86 29.05
N SER A 48 -14.27 -30.13 29.44
CA SER A 48 -14.15 -28.72 29.85
C SER A 48 -13.38 -28.50 31.17
N ARG A 49 -13.37 -29.45 32.08
CA ARG A 49 -12.69 -29.36 33.38
C ARG A 49 -11.29 -29.97 33.38
N SER A 50 -11.06 -30.98 32.56
CA SER A 50 -9.81 -31.75 32.54
C SER A 50 -8.88 -31.38 31.39
N TYR A 51 -9.40 -30.79 30.31
CA TYR A 51 -8.58 -30.38 29.16
C TYR A 51 -8.30 -28.89 29.23
N SER A 52 -7.08 -28.52 28.88
CA SER A 52 -6.68 -27.15 28.58
C SER A 52 -6.31 -27.10 27.12
N GLU A 53 -7.02 -26.28 26.37
CA GLU A 53 -6.65 -25.96 24.99
C GLU A 53 -5.90 -24.62 25.00
N TYR A 54 -4.73 -24.62 24.40
CA TYR A 54 -3.91 -23.42 24.20
C TYR A 54 -3.67 -23.24 22.70
N SER A 55 -4.02 -22.07 22.16
CA SER A 55 -3.64 -21.70 20.81
C SER A 55 -2.12 -21.52 20.73
N LEU A 56 -1.51 -22.06 19.69
CA LEU A 56 -0.12 -21.84 19.32
C LEU A 56 -0.09 -20.78 18.21
N LEU A 57 0.55 -19.66 18.50
CA LEU A 57 0.60 -18.53 17.59
C LEU A 57 1.29 -18.89 16.28
N ALA A 58 0.62 -18.65 15.16
CA ALA A 58 1.21 -18.72 13.83
C ALA A 58 1.87 -17.38 13.49
N PRO A 59 3.15 -17.37 13.10
CA PRO A 59 3.73 -16.19 12.51
C PRO A 59 3.07 -15.88 11.17
N ARG A 60 2.80 -14.60 10.92
CA ARG A 60 2.37 -14.11 9.62
C ARG A 60 3.54 -14.18 8.63
N GLY A 61 3.30 -14.52 7.37
CA GLY A 61 4.30 -14.52 6.32
C GLY A 61 5.07 -13.20 6.23
N ARG A 62 6.30 -13.23 5.77
CA ARG A 62 7.11 -12.03 5.60
C ARG A 62 6.73 -11.30 4.31
N ILE A 63 6.92 -9.99 4.29
CA ILE A 63 6.92 -9.20 3.05
C ILE A 63 8.38 -8.86 2.77
N LEU A 64 8.83 -9.19 1.58
CA LEU A 64 10.21 -9.08 1.14
C LEU A 64 10.31 -8.12 -0.05
N ASP A 65 11.45 -7.46 -0.19
CA ASP A 65 11.80 -6.74 -1.40
C ASP A 65 12.32 -7.70 -2.49
N ARG A 66 12.75 -7.16 -3.63
CA ARG A 66 13.25 -7.92 -4.76
C ARG A 66 14.50 -8.77 -4.45
N ASP A 67 15.32 -8.36 -3.47
CA ASP A 67 16.58 -8.98 -3.07
C ASP A 67 16.45 -9.76 -1.77
N ASN A 68 15.20 -10.04 -1.33
CA ASN A 68 14.82 -10.74 -0.11
C ASN A 68 15.15 -9.98 1.19
N ASN A 69 15.35 -8.66 1.14
CA ASN A 69 15.38 -7.84 2.34
C ASN A 69 13.99 -7.78 2.99
N ILE A 70 13.95 -7.82 4.32
CA ILE A 70 12.70 -7.93 5.06
C ILE A 70 12.04 -6.55 5.21
N LEU A 71 10.85 -6.38 4.62
CA LEU A 71 10.02 -5.17 4.73
C LEU A 71 8.98 -5.27 5.85
N ALA A 72 8.48 -6.48 6.13
CA ALA A 72 7.59 -6.75 7.25
C ALA A 72 7.76 -8.17 7.78
N PHE A 73 7.74 -8.34 9.11
CA PHE A 73 7.84 -9.63 9.80
C PHE A 73 7.26 -9.56 11.21
N ASP A 74 6.98 -10.71 11.79
CA ASP A 74 6.46 -10.79 13.15
C ASP A 74 7.58 -10.89 14.18
N VAL A 75 7.47 -10.11 15.25
CA VAL A 75 8.33 -10.16 16.43
C VAL A 75 7.55 -10.57 17.66
N ILE A 76 8.22 -11.27 18.58
CA ILE A 76 7.64 -11.63 19.87
C ILE A 76 7.31 -10.36 20.67
N SER A 77 6.07 -10.30 21.17
CA SER A 77 5.58 -9.27 22.07
C SER A 77 4.80 -9.95 23.22
N TYR A 78 4.37 -9.15 24.19
CA TYR A 78 3.57 -9.63 25.30
C TYR A 78 2.41 -8.70 25.58
N SER A 79 1.27 -9.28 26.01
CA SER A 79 0.21 -8.55 26.69
C SER A 79 0.43 -8.63 28.20
N VAL A 80 0.14 -7.55 28.88
CA VAL A 80 0.13 -7.47 30.34
C VAL A 80 -1.31 -7.51 30.83
N GLY A 81 -1.58 -8.43 31.72
CA GLY A 81 -2.86 -8.51 32.39
C GLY A 81 -2.72 -8.52 33.91
N ILE A 82 -3.82 -8.25 34.58
CA ILE A 82 -3.94 -8.16 36.04
C ILE A 82 -4.89 -9.23 36.57
N ASP A 83 -4.44 -9.96 37.58
CA ASP A 83 -5.27 -10.77 38.48
C ASP A 83 -5.63 -9.89 39.67
N PHE A 84 -6.86 -9.40 39.73
CA PHE A 84 -7.35 -8.50 40.75
C PHE A 84 -7.34 -9.11 42.15
N SER A 85 -7.35 -10.44 42.30
CA SER A 85 -7.26 -11.10 43.57
C SER A 85 -5.90 -10.95 44.29
N LYS A 86 -4.85 -10.67 43.51
CA LYS A 86 -3.46 -10.58 43.97
C LYS A 86 -2.83 -9.20 43.79
N PHE A 87 -3.48 -8.30 43.03
CA PHE A 87 -2.93 -7.00 42.61
C PHE A 87 -3.12 -5.93 43.71
N LYS A 88 -2.02 -5.34 44.18
CA LYS A 88 -2.02 -4.23 45.15
C LYS A 88 -2.12 -2.90 44.41
N LYS A 89 -3.32 -2.30 44.34
CA LYS A 89 -3.65 -1.18 43.44
C LYS A 89 -2.69 0.03 43.55
N LYS A 90 -2.36 0.54 44.71
CA LYS A 90 -1.74 1.87 44.86
C LYS A 90 -0.27 1.93 44.45
N GLU A 91 0.56 1.03 44.96
CA GLU A 91 2.00 1.00 44.72
C GLU A 91 2.33 0.44 43.32
N SER A 92 1.52 -0.48 42.82
CA SER A 92 1.74 -1.16 41.55
C SER A 92 1.40 -0.28 40.34
N ILE A 93 0.44 0.66 40.47
CA ILE A 93 0.05 1.55 39.37
C ILE A 93 1.16 2.53 39.01
N ILE A 94 1.83 3.12 40.00
CA ILE A 94 2.97 4.03 39.80
C ILE A 94 4.10 3.30 39.04
N ALA A 95 4.47 2.11 39.53
CA ALA A 95 5.52 1.33 38.88
C ALA A 95 5.15 0.88 37.46
N LEU A 96 3.88 0.55 37.20
CA LEU A 96 3.37 0.25 35.86
C LEU A 96 3.43 1.48 34.96
N SER A 97 3.01 2.65 35.45
CA SER A 97 3.04 3.92 34.72
C SER A 97 4.46 4.27 34.26
N GLU A 98 5.42 4.18 35.18
CA GLU A 98 6.84 4.46 34.90
C GLU A 98 7.44 3.51 33.84
N ILE A 99 7.28 2.20 34.01
CA ILE A 99 7.89 1.19 33.13
C ILE A 99 7.22 1.14 31.76
N LEU A 100 5.88 1.29 31.74
CA LEU A 100 5.09 1.22 30.50
C LEU A 100 5.05 2.56 29.76
N ASN A 101 5.51 3.64 30.40
CA ASN A 101 5.41 5.03 29.89
C ASN A 101 3.98 5.38 29.47
N VAL A 102 3.02 5.11 30.38
CA VAL A 102 1.57 5.33 30.20
C VAL A 102 1.05 6.07 31.43
N GLU A 103 0.22 7.08 31.20
CA GLU A 103 -0.39 7.86 32.27
C GLU A 103 -1.17 6.97 33.28
N GLU A 104 -0.99 7.25 34.58
CA GLU A 104 -1.67 6.51 35.67
C GLU A 104 -3.19 6.47 35.49
N ASN A 105 -3.79 7.59 35.05
CA ASN A 105 -5.23 7.67 34.82
C ASN A 105 -5.72 6.71 33.73
N LYS A 106 -4.89 6.43 32.75
CA LYS A 106 -5.16 5.48 31.65
C LYS A 106 -5.13 4.04 32.13
N ILE A 107 -4.18 3.73 33.03
CA ILE A 107 -4.11 2.43 33.71
C ILE A 107 -5.31 2.28 34.65
N LEU A 108 -5.62 3.32 35.46
CA LEU A 108 -6.78 3.34 36.36
C LEU A 108 -8.09 3.16 35.62
N SER A 109 -8.32 3.85 34.50
CA SER A 109 -9.54 3.71 33.70
C SER A 109 -9.70 2.29 33.14
N SER A 110 -8.59 1.63 32.83
CA SER A 110 -8.57 0.22 32.39
C SER A 110 -8.92 -0.75 33.52
N ILE A 111 -8.72 -0.34 34.77
CA ILE A 111 -8.94 -1.15 35.98
C ILE A 111 -10.30 -0.84 36.67
N ASN A 112 -10.83 0.37 36.47
CA ASN A 112 -12.05 0.84 37.12
C ASN A 112 -13.27 -0.03 36.79
N ASN A 113 -13.94 -0.52 37.83
CA ASN A 113 -15.15 -1.32 37.87
C ASN A 113 -14.98 -2.87 37.98
N GLN A 114 -13.78 -3.38 38.19
CA GLN A 114 -13.63 -4.82 38.51
C GLN A 114 -12.71 -5.04 39.71
N ASP A 115 -13.21 -5.78 40.70
CA ASP A 115 -12.44 -6.18 41.89
C ASP A 115 -12.10 -7.67 41.89
N LYS A 116 -12.50 -8.44 40.87
CA LYS A 116 -12.27 -9.90 40.79
C LYS A 116 -12.04 -10.32 39.33
N GLY A 117 -11.21 -11.36 39.14
CA GLY A 117 -10.94 -12.00 37.87
C GLY A 117 -9.67 -11.48 37.17
N TYR A 118 -9.54 -11.78 35.89
CA TYR A 118 -8.39 -11.41 35.03
C TYR A 118 -8.78 -10.38 34.01
N ARG A 119 -7.90 -9.40 33.79
CA ARG A 119 -8.10 -8.43 32.72
C ARG A 119 -6.77 -8.07 32.06
N GLU A 120 -6.74 -8.09 30.73
CA GLU A 120 -5.65 -7.56 29.93
C GLU A 120 -5.72 -6.02 29.92
N ILE A 121 -4.61 -5.34 30.24
CA ILE A 121 -4.55 -3.88 30.35
C ILE A 121 -3.75 -3.24 29.23
N ILE A 122 -2.70 -3.89 28.76
CA ILE A 122 -1.84 -3.39 27.69
C ILE A 122 -1.39 -4.54 26.81
N ARG A 123 -1.39 -4.30 25.50
CA ARG A 123 -0.87 -5.21 24.47
C ARG A 123 0.45 -4.73 23.91
N ASN A 124 1.19 -5.64 23.30
CA ASN A 124 2.35 -5.35 22.46
C ASN A 124 3.54 -4.71 23.20
N ILE A 125 3.78 -5.06 24.46
CA ILE A 125 5.02 -4.69 25.15
C ILE A 125 6.20 -5.52 24.63
N SER A 126 7.40 -4.93 24.67
CA SER A 126 8.64 -5.62 24.27
C SER A 126 9.05 -6.69 25.29
N PRO A 127 9.85 -7.71 24.90
CA PRO A 127 10.46 -8.64 25.85
C PRO A 127 11.27 -7.93 26.94
N LYS A 128 11.97 -6.84 26.59
CA LYS A 128 12.72 -6.01 27.55
C LYS A 128 11.81 -5.37 28.60
N THR A 129 10.68 -4.81 28.16
CA THR A 129 9.68 -4.21 29.08
C THR A 129 9.06 -5.27 30.00
N LYS A 130 8.78 -6.48 29.45
CA LYS A 130 8.30 -7.62 30.27
C LYS A 130 9.29 -7.96 31.38
N LEU A 131 10.58 -8.11 31.05
CA LEU A 131 11.62 -8.41 32.05
C LEU A 131 11.69 -7.33 33.14
N ALA A 132 11.65 -6.05 32.76
CA ALA A 132 11.65 -4.96 33.72
C ALA A 132 10.44 -5.00 34.69
N LEU A 133 9.27 -5.40 34.21
CA LEU A 133 8.09 -5.60 35.06
C LEU A 133 8.21 -6.82 35.98
N GLU A 134 8.82 -7.91 35.50
CA GLU A 134 9.09 -9.11 36.32
C GLU A 134 10.11 -8.82 37.41
N GLU A 135 11.20 -8.07 37.12
CA GLU A 135 12.21 -7.66 38.10
C GLU A 135 11.64 -6.76 39.20
N LYS A 136 10.63 -5.94 38.92
CA LYS A 136 9.92 -5.14 39.94
C LYS A 136 9.07 -5.99 40.90
N GLY A 137 8.82 -7.25 40.57
CA GLY A 137 8.10 -8.18 41.46
C GLY A 137 6.66 -7.76 41.74
N ILE A 138 5.97 -7.10 40.83
CA ILE A 138 4.59 -6.62 41.02
C ILE A 138 3.65 -7.83 41.10
N SER A 139 3.04 -8.03 42.25
CA SER A 139 2.13 -9.13 42.51
C SER A 139 0.86 -9.02 41.67
N GLY A 140 0.39 -10.13 41.08
CA GLY A 140 -0.85 -10.18 40.31
C GLY A 140 -0.72 -9.77 38.84
N LEU A 141 0.49 -9.56 38.33
CA LEU A 141 0.70 -9.46 36.90
C LEU A 141 0.80 -10.83 36.23
N TYR A 142 0.23 -10.96 35.06
CA TYR A 142 0.47 -12.09 34.17
C TYR A 142 0.80 -11.60 32.77
N PHE A 143 1.58 -12.40 32.04
CA PHE A 143 2.04 -12.08 30.71
C PHE A 143 1.57 -13.15 29.74
N ARG A 144 0.91 -12.69 28.66
CA ARG A 144 0.53 -13.56 27.54
C ARG A 144 1.46 -13.26 26.38
N LYS A 145 2.12 -14.29 25.85
CA LYS A 145 2.95 -14.17 24.65
C LYS A 145 2.06 -13.90 23.45
N ASN A 146 2.43 -12.89 22.65
CA ASN A 146 1.78 -12.50 21.42
C ASN A 146 2.84 -12.28 20.32
N LEU A 147 2.37 -12.09 19.10
CA LEU A 147 3.17 -11.61 17.99
C LEU A 147 2.74 -10.20 17.63
N ARG A 148 3.69 -9.37 17.23
CA ARG A 148 3.46 -8.02 16.73
C ARG A 148 4.17 -7.84 15.40
N ARG A 149 3.48 -7.25 14.43
CA ARG A 149 4.06 -6.90 13.14
C ARG A 149 5.11 -5.81 13.29
N SER A 150 6.24 -5.95 12.61
CA SER A 150 7.36 -5.02 12.58
C SER A 150 7.66 -4.61 11.14
N TYR A 151 7.96 -3.33 10.96
CA TYR A 151 8.22 -2.70 9.66
C TYR A 151 9.56 -1.96 9.75
N PRO A 152 10.69 -2.60 9.35
CA PRO A 152 12.03 -2.03 9.51
C PRO A 152 12.20 -0.69 8.78
N GLU A 153 11.67 -0.60 7.55
CA GLU A 153 11.80 0.55 6.67
C GLU A 153 10.87 1.73 7.00
N LYS A 154 10.01 1.56 8.00
CA LYS A 154 9.15 2.62 8.54
C LYS A 154 8.42 3.41 7.44
N ASN A 155 8.74 4.73 7.33
CA ASN A 155 8.07 5.68 6.44
C ASN A 155 8.37 5.43 4.96
N THR A 156 9.51 4.85 4.61
CA THR A 156 9.96 4.72 3.22
C THR A 156 9.08 3.76 2.42
N THR A 157 8.65 2.66 3.03
CA THR A 157 7.87 1.60 2.37
C THR A 157 6.41 1.53 2.82
N ALA A 158 5.99 2.42 3.75
CA ALA A 158 4.69 2.34 4.42
C ALA A 158 3.49 2.22 3.49
N HIS A 159 3.45 2.97 2.38
CA HIS A 159 2.32 2.96 1.46
C HIS A 159 2.24 1.70 0.60
N VAL A 160 3.36 1.05 0.32
CA VAL A 160 3.43 -0.19 -0.47
C VAL A 160 3.17 -1.39 0.42
N VAL A 161 3.93 -1.51 1.52
CA VAL A 161 3.80 -2.60 2.48
C VAL A 161 2.46 -2.53 3.19
N GLY A 162 2.05 -1.32 3.59
CA GLY A 162 0.82 -1.12 4.34
C GLY A 162 0.99 -1.39 5.83
N LEU A 163 -0.11 -1.78 6.46
CA LEU A 163 -0.15 -2.02 7.90
C LEU A 163 -1.25 -3.00 8.29
N THR A 164 -1.10 -3.59 9.48
CA THR A 164 -2.12 -4.44 10.11
C THR A 164 -2.83 -3.71 11.24
N ASP A 165 -4.02 -4.18 11.61
CA ASP A 165 -4.68 -3.81 12.86
C ASP A 165 -3.97 -4.43 14.08
N ILE A 166 -4.56 -4.25 15.28
CA ILE A 166 -4.00 -4.78 16.53
C ILE A 166 -4.09 -6.31 16.62
N ASP A 167 -5.02 -6.91 15.88
CA ASP A 167 -5.24 -8.36 15.82
C ASP A 167 -4.49 -9.00 14.65
N ARG A 168 -3.65 -8.22 13.95
CA ARG A 168 -2.77 -8.57 12.83
C ARG A 168 -3.48 -8.81 11.49
N ASN A 169 -4.73 -8.38 11.33
CA ASN A 169 -5.39 -8.36 10.02
C ASN A 169 -4.83 -7.22 9.18
N GLY A 170 -4.56 -7.49 7.92
CA GLY A 170 -4.11 -6.48 6.97
C GLY A 170 -5.22 -5.46 6.70
N ILE A 171 -4.92 -4.16 6.83
CA ILE A 171 -5.89 -3.07 6.61
C ILE A 171 -5.48 -2.10 5.52
N GLN A 172 -4.26 -2.20 5.01
CA GLN A 172 -3.76 -1.37 3.91
C GLN A 172 -2.59 -2.05 3.18
N GLY A 173 -2.34 -1.64 1.93
CA GLY A 173 -1.17 -2.03 1.14
C GLY A 173 -1.11 -3.54 0.87
N THR A 174 0.09 -4.06 0.74
CA THR A 174 0.36 -5.50 0.53
C THR A 174 -0.23 -6.35 1.67
N GLU A 175 -0.19 -5.85 2.91
CA GLU A 175 -0.78 -6.52 4.07
C GLU A 175 -2.28 -6.79 3.90
N LEU A 176 -3.03 -5.84 3.28
CA LEU A 176 -4.46 -6.01 3.00
C LEU A 176 -4.70 -6.93 1.82
N VAL A 177 -4.00 -6.71 0.72
CA VAL A 177 -4.21 -7.43 -0.54
C VAL A 177 -3.95 -8.91 -0.38
N PHE A 178 -2.87 -9.27 0.33
CA PHE A 178 -2.46 -10.66 0.58
C PHE A 178 -2.73 -11.09 2.03
N ASN A 179 -3.83 -10.57 2.61
CA ASN A 179 -4.11 -10.88 4.01
C ASN A 179 -4.24 -12.39 4.27
N ASN A 180 -4.91 -13.11 3.38
CA ASN A 180 -5.17 -14.55 3.53
C ASN A 180 -3.90 -15.39 3.37
N GLU A 181 -3.06 -15.03 2.39
CA GLU A 181 -1.78 -15.72 2.12
C GLU A 181 -0.77 -15.45 3.23
N LEU A 182 -0.72 -14.21 3.71
CA LEU A 182 0.17 -13.81 4.80
C LEU A 182 -0.28 -14.38 6.15
N GLU A 183 -1.59 -14.59 6.37
CA GLU A 183 -2.13 -15.14 7.61
C GLU A 183 -1.74 -16.61 7.73
N GLY A 184 -1.06 -16.95 8.85
CA GLY A 184 -0.73 -18.34 9.15
C GLY A 184 -1.88 -19.07 9.84
N GLU A 185 -1.83 -20.37 9.88
CA GLU A 185 -2.79 -21.20 10.58
C GLU A 185 -2.35 -21.45 12.02
N GLU A 186 -3.15 -21.03 13.00
CA GLU A 186 -2.86 -21.26 14.41
C GLU A 186 -2.83 -22.75 14.74
N GLY A 187 -1.76 -23.16 15.42
CA GLY A 187 -1.67 -24.48 16.00
C GLY A 187 -2.48 -24.58 17.30
N ARG A 188 -2.61 -25.79 17.85
CA ARG A 188 -3.33 -26.05 19.09
C ARG A 188 -2.58 -27.04 19.95
N PHE A 189 -2.57 -26.79 21.24
CA PHE A 189 -2.16 -27.77 22.23
C PHE A 189 -3.38 -28.17 23.08
N ILE A 190 -3.73 -29.45 23.03
CA ILE A 190 -4.84 -30.02 23.79
C ILE A 190 -4.24 -30.95 24.82
N GLY A 191 -4.25 -30.56 26.07
CA GLY A 191 -3.65 -31.34 27.15
C GLY A 191 -4.57 -31.54 28.35
N VAL A 192 -4.37 -32.63 29.09
CA VAL A 192 -5.11 -32.93 30.30
C VAL A 192 -4.47 -32.21 31.48
N LYS A 193 -5.27 -31.46 32.25
CA LYS A 193 -4.83 -30.84 33.50
C LYS A 193 -4.55 -31.94 34.52
N GLY A 194 -3.30 -32.20 34.84
CA GLY A 194 -2.92 -33.02 35.97
C GLY A 194 -3.22 -32.32 37.31
N SER A 195 -3.50 -33.08 38.35
CA SER A 195 -3.63 -32.56 39.71
C SER A 195 -2.25 -32.15 40.25
N GLY A 196 -2.08 -30.87 40.60
CA GLY A 196 -0.81 -30.31 41.08
C GLY A 196 0.14 -29.84 39.96
N ASN A 197 1.45 -29.79 40.24
CA ASN A 197 2.51 -29.31 39.34
C ASN A 197 2.96 -30.34 38.26
N SER A 198 2.11 -31.31 37.91
CA SER A 198 2.43 -32.38 36.97
C SER A 198 2.41 -31.85 35.53
N LYS A 199 3.34 -32.36 34.70
CA LYS A 199 3.42 -32.06 33.26
C LYS A 199 2.08 -32.41 32.60
N ILE A 200 1.59 -31.48 31.78
CA ILE A 200 0.40 -31.68 30.95
C ILE A 200 0.83 -32.56 29.76
N GLU A 201 0.32 -33.79 29.71
CA GLU A 201 0.45 -34.62 28.50
C GLU A 201 -0.70 -34.29 27.57
N GLY A 202 -0.38 -34.06 26.27
CA GLY A 202 -1.39 -33.67 25.30
C GLY A 202 -0.95 -33.82 23.86
N LYS A 203 -1.89 -33.64 22.95
CA LYS A 203 -1.68 -33.61 21.51
C LYS A 203 -1.32 -32.19 21.08
N ARG A 204 -0.23 -32.03 20.38
CA ARG A 204 0.21 -30.78 19.78
C ARG A 204 -0.04 -30.80 18.28
N ILE A 205 -0.73 -29.79 17.78
CA ILE A 205 -0.87 -29.47 16.37
C ILE A 205 -0.03 -28.21 16.15
N GLU A 206 1.00 -28.31 15.34
CA GLU A 206 1.90 -27.20 15.10
C GLU A 206 1.19 -26.07 14.35
N ALA A 207 1.59 -24.84 14.63
CA ALA A 207 1.19 -23.67 13.85
C ALA A 207 1.90 -23.67 12.50
N ILE A 208 1.20 -23.26 11.46
CA ILE A 208 1.74 -23.10 10.10
C ILE A 208 1.95 -21.62 9.87
N GLN A 209 3.17 -21.23 9.52
CA GLN A 209 3.47 -19.85 9.14
C GLN A 209 2.76 -19.49 7.84
N GLY A 210 2.30 -18.24 7.68
CA GLY A 210 1.78 -17.72 6.43
C GLY A 210 2.83 -17.65 5.31
N GLU A 211 2.38 -17.54 4.08
CA GLU A 211 3.24 -17.47 2.91
C GLU A 211 3.98 -16.12 2.83
N ASP A 212 5.23 -16.15 2.40
CA ASP A 212 6.02 -14.94 2.18
C ASP A 212 5.63 -14.31 0.83
N ILE A 213 5.51 -12.98 0.79
CA ILE A 213 5.20 -12.22 -0.41
C ILE A 213 6.43 -11.40 -0.82
N THR A 214 6.89 -11.58 -2.06
CA THR A 214 8.04 -10.84 -2.59
C THR A 214 7.58 -9.75 -3.56
N LEU A 215 7.97 -8.50 -3.26
CA LEU A 215 7.73 -7.33 -4.09
C LEU A 215 8.84 -7.17 -5.15
N THR A 216 8.56 -6.38 -6.17
CA THR A 216 9.58 -5.91 -7.12
C THR A 216 10.33 -4.68 -6.62
N ILE A 217 9.89 -4.09 -5.52
CA ILE A 217 10.53 -2.93 -4.88
C ILE A 217 11.98 -3.25 -4.54
N ASP A 218 12.83 -2.30 -4.82
CA ASP A 218 14.22 -2.24 -4.41
C ASP A 218 14.31 -1.27 -3.23
N THR A 219 14.74 -1.75 -2.07
CA THR A 219 14.74 -0.96 -0.83
C THR A 219 15.66 0.26 -0.91
N ASP A 220 16.78 0.15 -1.61
CA ASP A 220 17.72 1.25 -1.78
C ASP A 220 17.15 2.33 -2.70
N PHE A 221 16.56 1.94 -3.84
CA PHE A 221 15.88 2.87 -4.75
C PHE A 221 14.69 3.55 -4.07
N GLN A 222 13.93 2.80 -3.28
CA GLN A 222 12.81 3.33 -2.49
C GLN A 222 13.29 4.38 -1.49
N SER A 223 14.39 4.12 -0.80
CA SER A 223 14.98 5.01 0.21
C SER A 223 15.58 6.27 -0.42
N ILE A 224 16.30 6.14 -1.53
CA ILE A 224 16.85 7.26 -2.32
C ILE A 224 15.70 8.15 -2.80
N ALA A 225 14.68 7.57 -3.43
CA ALA A 225 13.53 8.31 -3.95
C ALA A 225 12.77 9.04 -2.82
N TYR A 226 12.55 8.38 -1.68
CA TYR A 226 11.90 8.99 -0.52
C TYR A 226 12.70 10.16 0.04
N HIS A 227 14.02 10.01 0.18
CA HIS A 227 14.91 11.05 0.70
C HIS A 227 14.87 12.30 -0.18
N HIS A 228 15.06 12.15 -1.50
CA HIS A 228 15.06 13.29 -2.42
C HIS A 228 13.69 13.94 -2.54
N LEU A 229 12.60 13.16 -2.55
CA LEU A 229 11.25 13.70 -2.54
C LEU A 229 10.99 14.53 -1.28
N ASN A 230 11.31 14.00 -0.09
CA ASN A 230 11.15 14.71 1.17
C ASN A 230 11.93 16.03 1.19
N LYS A 231 13.19 16.00 0.75
CA LYS A 231 14.03 17.19 0.63
C LYS A 231 13.43 18.24 -0.33
N ALA A 232 12.88 17.79 -1.44
CA ALA A 232 12.23 18.66 -2.42
C ALA A 232 10.94 19.29 -1.88
N ILE A 233 10.09 18.51 -1.18
CA ILE A 233 8.88 19.01 -0.52
C ILE A 233 9.20 20.17 0.42
N VAL A 234 10.22 19.99 1.27
CA VAL A 234 10.66 21.03 2.21
C VAL A 234 11.25 22.24 1.46
N ARG A 235 12.11 21.99 0.47
CA ARG A 235 12.80 23.05 -0.27
C ARG A 235 11.84 23.95 -1.06
N TYR A 236 10.84 23.36 -1.70
CA TYR A 236 9.93 24.08 -2.61
C TYR A 236 8.59 24.43 -1.95
N GLY A 237 8.38 24.05 -0.68
CA GLY A 237 7.13 24.29 0.03
C GLY A 237 5.93 23.56 -0.59
N ALA A 238 6.16 22.40 -1.21
CA ALA A 238 5.10 21.60 -1.76
C ALA A 238 4.26 20.94 -0.65
N HIS A 239 2.99 20.70 -0.92
CA HIS A 239 2.08 20.06 0.04
C HIS A 239 2.30 18.54 0.11
N SER A 240 2.51 17.93 -1.04
CA SER A 240 2.67 16.50 -1.18
C SER A 240 3.39 16.17 -2.48
N GLY A 241 3.74 14.91 -2.65
CA GLY A 241 4.37 14.44 -3.88
C GLY A 241 4.48 12.94 -3.96
N SER A 242 4.92 12.47 -5.11
CA SER A 242 5.16 11.05 -5.37
C SER A 242 6.30 10.85 -6.36
N VAL A 243 6.94 9.68 -6.24
CA VAL A 243 7.95 9.21 -7.18
C VAL A 243 7.62 7.76 -7.56
N VAL A 244 7.67 7.47 -8.84
CA VAL A 244 7.56 6.11 -9.38
C VAL A 244 8.84 5.83 -10.17
N ILE A 245 9.51 4.70 -9.90
CA ILE A 245 10.67 4.24 -10.68
C ILE A 245 10.37 2.85 -11.21
N VAL A 246 10.57 2.65 -12.50
CA VAL A 246 10.25 1.42 -13.21
C VAL A 246 11.48 0.93 -13.98
N GLN A 247 11.66 -0.38 -14.04
CA GLN A 247 12.60 -1.03 -14.94
C GLN A 247 11.89 -1.37 -16.27
N PRO A 248 12.17 -0.68 -17.38
CA PRO A 248 11.41 -0.84 -18.62
C PRO A 248 11.51 -2.25 -19.21
N LYS A 249 12.66 -2.90 -19.09
CA LYS A 249 12.89 -4.25 -19.61
C LYS A 249 11.94 -5.31 -19.04
N THR A 250 11.49 -5.13 -17.81
CA THR A 250 10.67 -6.12 -17.09
C THR A 250 9.27 -5.61 -16.72
N GLY A 251 9.04 -4.28 -16.73
CA GLY A 251 7.84 -3.64 -16.19
C GLY A 251 7.81 -3.61 -14.66
N GLU A 252 8.88 -4.01 -13.98
CA GLU A 252 8.95 -4.02 -12.52
C GLU A 252 8.99 -2.60 -11.95
N ILE A 253 8.13 -2.34 -10.96
CA ILE A 253 8.18 -1.13 -10.16
C ILE A 253 9.26 -1.30 -9.11
N LEU A 254 10.35 -0.54 -9.25
CA LEU A 254 11.47 -0.57 -8.31
C LEU A 254 11.26 0.36 -7.12
N SER A 255 10.50 1.44 -7.33
CA SER A 255 10.15 2.40 -6.28
C SER A 255 8.76 2.98 -6.49
N LEU A 256 7.99 3.08 -5.41
CA LEU A 256 6.65 3.67 -5.37
C LEU A 256 6.50 4.48 -4.08
N VAL A 257 6.93 5.75 -4.14
CA VAL A 257 6.99 6.65 -2.99
C VAL A 257 5.84 7.63 -3.00
N SER A 258 5.31 7.89 -1.82
CA SER A 258 4.35 8.97 -1.56
C SER A 258 4.76 9.79 -0.33
N TYR A 259 4.53 11.11 -0.36
CA TYR A 259 4.73 12.03 0.73
C TYR A 259 3.49 12.93 0.90
N PRO A 260 3.02 13.23 2.14
CA PRO A 260 3.55 12.77 3.42
C PRO A 260 3.38 11.28 3.65
N SER A 261 4.20 10.72 4.54
CA SER A 261 4.21 9.30 4.88
C SER A 261 4.11 9.10 6.39
N PHE A 262 3.94 7.86 6.82
CA PHE A 262 3.73 7.48 8.21
C PHE A 262 4.63 6.31 8.62
N ASN A 263 4.81 6.14 9.94
CA ASN A 263 5.45 4.94 10.47
C ASN A 263 4.38 3.90 10.85
N PRO A 264 4.30 2.73 10.18
CA PRO A 264 3.30 1.72 10.48
C PRO A 264 3.38 1.16 11.91
N SER A 265 4.57 1.23 12.52
CA SER A 265 4.81 0.75 13.89
C SER A 265 4.43 1.78 14.97
N ASP A 266 4.28 3.07 14.63
CA ASP A 266 3.91 4.14 15.57
C ASP A 266 2.83 5.05 14.99
N ARG A 267 1.59 4.83 15.42
CA ARG A 267 0.39 5.51 14.91
C ARG A 267 -0.32 6.36 15.98
N LYS A 268 0.30 6.51 17.17
CA LYS A 268 -0.40 7.09 18.33
C LYS A 268 -0.78 8.56 18.17
N ASN A 269 -0.04 9.33 17.37
CA ASN A 269 -0.20 10.78 17.24
C ASN A 269 -0.63 11.21 15.82
N ILE A 270 -1.12 10.27 15.02
CA ILE A 270 -1.60 10.59 13.67
C ILE A 270 -2.98 11.23 13.78
N THR A 271 -3.07 12.50 13.43
CA THR A 271 -4.33 13.26 13.36
C THR A 271 -4.83 13.46 11.93
N ASP A 272 -3.91 13.54 10.97
CA ASP A 272 -4.23 13.65 9.55
C ASP A 272 -4.28 12.28 8.88
N MET A 273 -5.49 11.83 8.56
CA MET A 273 -5.72 10.55 7.89
C MET A 273 -5.27 10.53 6.41
N SER A 274 -5.02 11.70 5.83
CA SER A 274 -4.57 11.81 4.43
C SER A 274 -3.18 11.25 4.20
N ILE A 275 -2.37 11.12 5.26
CA ILE A 275 -1.02 10.54 5.17
C ILE A 275 -1.01 9.06 4.81
N PHE A 276 -2.15 8.34 5.00
CA PHE A 276 -2.28 6.94 4.63
C PHE A 276 -2.51 6.72 3.12
N ARG A 277 -2.78 7.79 2.36
CA ARG A 277 -3.03 7.68 0.92
C ARG A 277 -1.76 7.37 0.16
N ASN A 278 -1.78 6.31 -0.65
CA ASN A 278 -0.74 6.08 -1.65
C ASN A 278 -0.96 7.03 -2.83
N ARG A 279 -0.39 8.24 -2.74
CA ARG A 279 -0.62 9.32 -3.70
C ARG A 279 -0.15 8.97 -5.11
N ALA A 280 0.89 8.15 -5.22
CA ALA A 280 1.39 7.71 -6.51
C ALA A 280 0.35 6.96 -7.35
N SER A 281 -0.60 6.23 -6.70
CA SER A 281 -1.64 5.42 -7.36
C SER A 281 -3.06 5.99 -7.24
N ILE A 282 -3.34 6.82 -6.20
CA ILE A 282 -4.72 7.28 -5.89
C ILE A 282 -4.93 8.74 -6.29
N ASP A 283 -3.92 9.63 -6.14
CA ASP A 283 -4.08 11.04 -6.47
C ASP A 283 -4.02 11.22 -7.98
N VAL A 284 -5.14 11.62 -8.57
CA VAL A 284 -5.27 11.91 -10.00
C VAL A 284 -5.31 13.42 -10.22
N PHE A 285 -4.62 13.88 -11.24
CA PHE A 285 -4.49 15.30 -11.59
C PHE A 285 -4.39 15.47 -13.10
N GLU A 286 -4.63 16.66 -13.59
CA GLU A 286 -4.41 16.98 -15.02
C GLU A 286 -2.91 16.90 -15.34
N PRO A 287 -2.48 16.02 -16.27
CA PRO A 287 -1.04 15.76 -16.50
C PRO A 287 -0.32 16.94 -17.12
N GLY A 288 -1.03 17.86 -17.77
CA GLY A 288 -0.45 18.97 -18.48
C GLY A 288 0.52 18.50 -19.59
N SER A 289 1.58 19.25 -19.79
CA SER A 289 2.49 19.05 -20.93
C SER A 289 3.22 17.70 -20.98
N VAL A 290 3.19 16.87 -19.94
CA VAL A 290 3.72 15.48 -20.03
C VAL A 290 2.89 14.61 -20.97
N LEU A 291 1.67 15.02 -21.32
CA LEU A 291 0.84 14.32 -22.29
C LEU A 291 1.22 14.62 -23.77
N LYS A 292 1.89 15.74 -24.05
CA LYS A 292 2.21 16.16 -25.42
C LYS A 292 2.94 15.10 -26.27
N PRO A 293 3.90 14.33 -25.75
CA PRO A 293 4.53 13.25 -26.53
C PRO A 293 3.54 12.18 -26.96
N ILE A 294 2.55 11.86 -26.13
CA ILE A 294 1.50 10.87 -26.44
C ILE A 294 0.58 11.40 -27.53
N ALA A 295 0.14 12.65 -27.43
CA ALA A 295 -0.65 13.30 -28.47
C ALA A 295 0.14 13.45 -29.77
N MET A 296 1.43 13.81 -29.71
CA MET A 296 2.31 13.91 -30.87
C MET A 296 2.47 12.55 -31.58
N SER A 297 2.57 11.45 -30.79
CA SER A 297 2.60 10.09 -31.37
C SER A 297 1.34 9.81 -32.21
N ALA A 298 0.17 10.14 -31.67
CA ALA A 298 -1.10 9.97 -32.39
C ALA A 298 -1.17 10.85 -33.66
N ILE A 299 -0.59 12.06 -33.62
CA ILE A 299 -0.53 12.96 -34.76
C ILE A 299 0.37 12.38 -35.86
N ILE A 300 1.57 11.90 -35.50
CA ILE A 300 2.51 11.30 -36.45
C ILE A 300 1.90 10.03 -37.07
N GLU A 301 1.34 9.15 -36.29
CA GLU A 301 0.70 7.90 -36.75
C GLU A 301 -0.57 8.14 -37.59
N SER A 302 -1.14 9.35 -37.59
CA SER A 302 -2.26 9.70 -38.48
C SER A 302 -1.84 9.93 -39.93
N GLU A 303 -0.55 10.11 -40.21
CA GLU A 303 0.04 10.45 -41.51
C GLU A 303 -0.57 11.72 -42.17
N LYS A 304 -1.29 12.54 -41.37
CA LYS A 304 -1.90 13.80 -41.85
C LYS A 304 -0.92 14.98 -41.86
N GLU A 305 0.16 14.87 -41.11
CA GLU A 305 1.18 15.89 -40.98
C GLU A 305 2.51 15.37 -41.53
N ASP A 306 3.18 16.21 -42.35
CA ASP A 306 4.53 15.93 -42.80
C ASP A 306 5.52 16.11 -41.63
N LEU A 307 6.46 15.18 -41.45
CA LEU A 307 7.47 15.22 -40.39
C LEU A 307 8.36 16.47 -40.46
N ASP A 308 8.54 17.01 -41.65
CA ASP A 308 9.28 18.25 -41.92
C ASP A 308 8.42 19.52 -41.78
N SER A 309 7.16 19.37 -41.34
CA SER A 309 6.23 20.50 -41.18
C SER A 309 6.79 21.54 -40.21
N VAL A 310 6.61 22.80 -40.59
CA VAL A 310 6.94 23.98 -39.77
C VAL A 310 5.67 24.72 -39.44
N ILE A 311 5.34 24.75 -38.15
CA ILE A 311 4.11 25.35 -37.63
C ILE A 311 4.39 26.79 -37.19
N GLU A 312 3.66 27.74 -37.72
CA GLU A 312 3.71 29.15 -37.30
C GLU A 312 2.96 29.30 -35.95
N THR A 313 3.65 29.75 -34.90
CA THR A 313 3.08 29.91 -33.54
C THR A 313 2.90 31.38 -33.14
N SER A 314 3.33 32.35 -33.98
CA SER A 314 3.09 33.77 -33.72
C SER A 314 1.58 34.09 -33.69
N PRO A 315 1.17 35.02 -32.81
CA PRO A 315 1.92 35.89 -31.91
C PRO A 315 2.16 35.27 -30.53
N GLY A 316 2.27 33.94 -30.38
CA GLY A 316 2.45 33.23 -29.14
C GLY A 316 1.14 32.92 -28.41
N TRP A 317 0.00 33.11 -29.09
CA TRP A 317 -1.32 32.67 -28.58
C TRP A 317 -2.27 32.36 -29.74
N ILE A 318 -3.28 31.57 -29.45
CA ILE A 318 -4.36 31.18 -30.37
C ILE A 318 -5.69 31.13 -29.61
N GLU A 319 -6.76 31.48 -30.29
CA GLU A 319 -8.11 31.34 -29.77
C GLU A 319 -8.86 30.26 -30.53
N VAL A 320 -9.42 29.28 -29.80
CA VAL A 320 -10.25 28.21 -30.35
C VAL A 320 -11.53 28.09 -29.51
N ALA A 321 -12.68 28.13 -30.16
CA ALA A 321 -14.00 28.07 -29.52
C ALA A 321 -14.17 29.09 -28.37
N GLY A 322 -13.64 30.32 -28.53
CA GLY A 322 -13.73 31.38 -27.51
C GLY A 322 -12.72 31.26 -26.35
N TYR A 323 -11.79 30.31 -26.43
CA TYR A 323 -10.76 30.14 -25.40
C TYR A 323 -9.37 30.47 -25.94
N LYS A 324 -8.68 31.32 -25.18
CA LYS A 324 -7.31 31.71 -25.48
C LYS A 324 -6.32 30.73 -24.88
N THR A 325 -5.50 30.11 -25.72
CA THR A 325 -4.34 29.30 -25.35
C THR A 325 -3.07 30.06 -25.68
N SER A 326 -2.12 30.11 -24.74
CA SER A 326 -0.87 30.89 -24.93
C SER A 326 0.35 30.01 -24.68
N ASP A 327 1.42 30.35 -25.40
CA ASP A 327 2.77 29.91 -25.08
C ASP A 327 3.43 30.84 -24.07
N PHE A 328 4.57 30.45 -23.54
CA PHE A 328 5.35 31.29 -22.62
C PHE A 328 5.81 32.59 -23.27
N LYS A 329 6.11 32.52 -24.59
CA LYS A 329 6.47 33.66 -25.43
C LYS A 329 6.12 33.37 -26.88
N ASP A 330 6.25 34.37 -27.76
CA ASP A 330 6.20 34.15 -29.19
C ASP A 330 7.46 33.38 -29.66
N TYR A 331 7.25 32.19 -30.20
CA TYR A 331 8.32 31.33 -30.73
C TYR A 331 8.49 31.41 -32.23
N GLY A 332 7.58 32.08 -32.98
CA GLY A 332 7.59 32.12 -34.43
C GLY A 332 7.31 30.74 -35.03
N LYS A 333 8.14 30.33 -35.96
CA LYS A 333 8.02 29.05 -36.68
C LYS A 333 8.73 27.92 -35.95
N LEU A 334 8.02 26.83 -35.66
CA LEU A 334 8.54 25.66 -34.94
C LEU A 334 8.38 24.38 -35.77
N THR A 335 9.41 23.55 -35.79
CA THR A 335 9.30 22.13 -36.20
C THR A 335 8.57 21.32 -35.17
N LEU A 336 8.11 20.10 -35.51
CA LEU A 336 7.45 19.20 -34.55
C LEU A 336 8.33 18.94 -33.32
N SER A 337 9.65 18.72 -33.52
CA SER A 337 10.60 18.53 -32.42
C SER A 337 10.67 19.78 -31.52
N LYS A 338 10.70 20.98 -32.06
CA LYS A 338 10.70 22.22 -31.30
C LYS A 338 9.40 22.47 -30.54
N ILE A 339 8.25 22.03 -31.06
CA ILE A 339 6.97 22.11 -30.36
C ILE A 339 7.04 21.29 -29.06
N ILE A 340 7.63 20.10 -29.07
CA ILE A 340 7.81 19.25 -27.90
C ILE A 340 8.89 19.79 -26.97
N SER A 341 10.08 20.12 -27.50
CA SER A 341 11.23 20.52 -26.68
C SER A 341 11.04 21.87 -25.98
N LEU A 342 10.35 22.82 -26.61
CA LEU A 342 9.96 24.12 -26.06
C LEU A 342 8.59 24.07 -25.34
N SER A 343 7.90 22.96 -25.46
CA SER A 343 6.57 22.75 -24.88
C SER A 343 5.49 23.74 -25.38
N SER A 344 5.48 24.07 -26.68
CA SER A 344 4.50 25.01 -27.27
C SER A 344 3.07 24.45 -27.16
N ASN A 345 2.18 25.20 -26.52
CA ASN A 345 0.74 24.91 -26.49
C ASN A 345 0.10 25.31 -27.83
N VAL A 346 0.49 26.43 -28.38
CA VAL A 346 -0.03 26.93 -29.66
C VAL A 346 0.26 25.95 -30.79
N GLY A 347 1.49 25.41 -30.83
CA GLY A 347 1.88 24.37 -31.77
C GLY A 347 1.01 23.13 -31.66
N MET A 348 0.81 22.62 -30.44
CA MET A 348 -0.04 21.46 -30.21
C MET A 348 -1.50 21.71 -30.58
N VAL A 349 -2.08 22.87 -30.25
CA VAL A 349 -3.45 23.23 -30.61
C VAL A 349 -3.64 23.20 -32.13
N LYS A 350 -2.70 23.77 -32.89
CA LYS A 350 -2.77 23.80 -34.38
C LYS A 350 -2.72 22.39 -34.97
N LEU A 351 -1.80 21.55 -34.49
CA LEU A 351 -1.68 20.15 -34.94
C LEU A 351 -2.93 19.32 -34.59
N CYS A 352 -3.42 19.45 -33.38
CA CYS A 352 -4.59 18.70 -32.93
C CYS A 352 -5.91 19.17 -33.54
N SER A 353 -5.99 20.41 -33.98
CA SER A 353 -7.19 20.90 -34.69
C SER A 353 -7.47 20.10 -35.97
N ASN A 354 -6.43 19.58 -36.62
CA ASN A 354 -6.52 18.77 -37.84
C ASN A 354 -6.80 17.27 -37.58
N GLN A 355 -6.81 16.83 -36.30
CA GLN A 355 -7.03 15.43 -35.96
C GLN A 355 -8.50 15.13 -35.64
N GLU A 356 -8.92 13.88 -35.88
CA GLU A 356 -10.20 13.38 -35.41
C GLU A 356 -10.10 13.04 -33.91
N ILE A 357 -11.11 13.42 -33.13
CA ILE A 357 -11.09 13.20 -31.68
C ILE A 357 -11.08 11.70 -31.33
N GLU A 358 -11.78 10.90 -32.10
CA GLU A 358 -11.82 9.44 -31.92
C GLU A 358 -10.42 8.84 -32.13
N HIS A 359 -9.64 9.32 -33.10
CA HIS A 359 -8.26 8.89 -33.30
C HIS A 359 -7.40 9.21 -32.08
N LEU A 360 -7.45 10.45 -31.56
CA LEU A 360 -6.69 10.86 -30.38
C LEU A 360 -7.06 10.03 -29.14
N THR A 361 -8.34 9.88 -28.86
CA THR A 361 -8.81 9.13 -27.68
C THR A 361 -8.50 7.65 -27.77
N ASN A 362 -8.50 7.05 -28.96
CA ASN A 362 -8.09 5.66 -29.16
C ASN A 362 -6.59 5.47 -28.84
N TYR A 363 -5.73 6.42 -29.23
CA TYR A 363 -4.33 6.38 -28.84
C TYR A 363 -4.16 6.57 -27.33
N TYR A 364 -4.86 7.52 -26.70
CA TYR A 364 -4.80 7.69 -25.24
C TYR A 364 -5.14 6.39 -24.50
N LYS A 365 -6.19 5.68 -24.92
CA LYS A 365 -6.54 4.35 -24.33
C LYS A 365 -5.45 3.31 -24.58
N ARG A 366 -4.86 3.25 -25.76
CA ARG A 366 -3.75 2.32 -26.07
C ARG A 366 -2.52 2.58 -25.21
N PHE A 367 -2.31 3.81 -24.74
CA PHE A 367 -1.28 4.17 -23.74
C PHE A 367 -1.71 3.87 -22.30
N GLY A 368 -2.91 3.32 -22.07
CA GLY A 368 -3.44 2.98 -20.75
C GLY A 368 -4.11 4.14 -20.00
N ILE A 369 -4.40 5.25 -20.69
CA ILE A 369 -5.08 6.41 -20.08
C ILE A 369 -6.56 6.10 -19.93
N GLY A 370 -7.11 6.32 -18.71
CA GLY A 370 -8.49 6.00 -18.38
C GLY A 370 -8.72 4.52 -18.07
N GLU A 371 -7.65 3.72 -17.96
CA GLU A 371 -7.71 2.30 -17.61
C GLU A 371 -7.21 2.07 -16.18
N TYR A 372 -7.85 1.11 -15.49
CA TYR A 372 -7.40 0.72 -14.15
C TYR A 372 -6.11 -0.11 -14.23
N PRO A 373 -5.05 0.24 -13.47
CA PRO A 373 -3.80 -0.53 -13.48
C PRO A 373 -3.94 -1.84 -12.69
N VAL A 374 -4.58 -2.83 -13.28
CA VAL A 374 -5.00 -4.10 -12.63
C VAL A 374 -3.83 -4.90 -12.05
N SER A 375 -2.70 -4.91 -12.74
CA SER A 375 -1.53 -5.72 -12.38
C SER A 375 -0.82 -5.31 -11.09
N ILE A 376 -1.18 -4.14 -10.52
CA ILE A 376 -0.54 -3.61 -9.31
C ILE A 376 -1.19 -4.13 -8.04
N LEU A 377 -2.46 -4.54 -8.10
CA LEU A 377 -3.29 -5.04 -7.01
C LEU A 377 -3.48 -4.07 -5.82
N LEU A 378 -2.64 -3.05 -5.67
CA LEU A 378 -2.85 -2.01 -4.66
C LEU A 378 -4.04 -1.12 -5.05
N PRO A 379 -4.70 -0.48 -4.07
CA PRO A 379 -5.69 0.54 -4.37
C PRO A 379 -5.14 1.61 -5.31
N ALA A 380 -5.79 1.79 -6.44
CA ALA A 380 -5.44 2.76 -7.47
C ALA A 380 -6.71 3.43 -8.02
N ARG A 381 -6.55 4.50 -8.78
CA ARG A 381 -7.63 5.09 -9.57
C ARG A 381 -7.34 4.95 -11.04
N GLU A 382 -8.39 4.72 -11.82
CA GLU A 382 -8.33 4.65 -13.28
C GLU A 382 -8.06 6.00 -13.95
N GLY A 383 -8.14 7.10 -13.18
CA GLY A 383 -8.10 8.43 -13.76
C GLY A 383 -9.41 8.75 -14.49
N PHE A 384 -9.35 9.72 -15.39
CA PHE A 384 -10.51 10.11 -16.18
C PHE A 384 -10.10 10.44 -17.62
N LEU A 385 -10.73 9.78 -18.57
CA LEU A 385 -10.67 10.10 -20.00
C LEU A 385 -12.11 10.16 -20.51
N PRO A 386 -12.62 11.34 -20.94
CA PRO A 386 -13.97 11.44 -21.50
C PRO A 386 -14.15 10.55 -22.73
N HIS A 387 -15.36 10.10 -22.98
CA HIS A 387 -15.68 9.43 -24.23
C HIS A 387 -15.58 10.40 -25.40
N HIS A 388 -15.11 9.99 -26.58
CA HIS A 388 -14.87 10.88 -27.72
C HIS A 388 -16.11 11.70 -28.10
N SER A 389 -17.34 11.17 -27.92
CA SER A 389 -18.59 11.87 -28.22
C SER A 389 -18.92 13.01 -27.23
N GLU A 390 -18.23 13.09 -26.09
CA GLU A 390 -18.43 14.12 -25.07
C GLU A 390 -17.51 15.33 -25.28
N PHE A 391 -16.50 15.20 -26.13
CA PHE A 391 -15.55 16.26 -26.39
C PHE A 391 -16.14 17.39 -27.23
N THR A 392 -16.06 18.59 -26.72
CA THR A 392 -16.21 19.81 -27.52
C THR A 392 -14.92 20.06 -28.35
N LEU A 393 -14.97 21.00 -29.28
CA LEU A 393 -13.75 21.42 -29.99
C LEU A 393 -12.66 21.94 -29.03
N ARG A 394 -13.06 22.65 -27.98
CA ARG A 394 -12.17 23.11 -26.93
C ARG A 394 -11.51 21.93 -26.21
N ASP A 395 -12.30 20.95 -25.77
CA ASP A 395 -11.80 19.79 -25.02
C ASP A 395 -10.84 18.98 -25.90
N LYS A 396 -11.15 18.84 -27.19
CA LYS A 396 -10.25 18.19 -28.16
C LYS A 396 -8.88 18.84 -28.18
N VAL A 397 -8.80 20.14 -28.37
CA VAL A 397 -7.49 20.81 -28.47
C VAL A 397 -6.78 20.91 -27.13
N SER A 398 -7.51 21.03 -26.00
CA SER A 398 -6.92 21.08 -24.67
C SER A 398 -6.39 19.71 -24.23
N SER A 399 -7.02 18.62 -24.63
CA SER A 399 -6.54 17.26 -24.36
C SER A 399 -5.12 17.01 -24.91
N CYS A 400 -4.76 17.65 -26.01
CA CYS A 400 -3.44 17.46 -26.63
C CYS A 400 -2.27 18.10 -25.85
N TYR A 401 -2.55 18.95 -24.89
CA TYR A 401 -1.54 19.45 -23.97
C TYR A 401 -1.88 19.15 -22.50
N GLY A 402 -2.77 18.15 -22.27
CA GLY A 402 -2.96 17.47 -20.99
C GLY A 402 -4.01 18.07 -20.08
N TYR A 403 -5.07 18.67 -20.62
CA TYR A 403 -6.22 19.18 -19.87
C TYR A 403 -7.51 18.43 -20.22
N GLY A 404 -8.50 18.44 -19.33
CA GLY A 404 -9.77 17.75 -19.50
C GLY A 404 -9.72 16.23 -19.28
N MET A 405 -8.59 15.73 -18.78
CA MET A 405 -8.40 14.35 -18.35
C MET A 405 -7.55 14.32 -17.08
N THR A 406 -7.62 13.24 -16.31
CA THR A 406 -6.82 13.10 -15.09
C THR A 406 -6.08 11.76 -15.05
N LEU A 407 -4.85 11.78 -14.56
CA LEU A 407 -3.95 10.63 -14.42
C LEU A 407 -3.27 10.65 -13.06
N SER A 408 -2.94 9.47 -12.53
CA SER A 408 -2.02 9.34 -11.42
C SER A 408 -0.55 9.30 -11.90
N ALA A 409 0.40 9.50 -10.99
CA ALA A 409 1.83 9.35 -11.31
C ALA A 409 2.14 7.96 -11.88
N LEU A 410 1.48 6.93 -11.37
CA LEU A 410 1.61 5.56 -11.82
C LEU A 410 1.12 5.37 -13.26
N GLN A 411 -0.02 5.98 -13.63
CA GLN A 411 -0.53 5.93 -15.00
C GLN A 411 0.36 6.72 -15.99
N ILE A 412 0.97 7.82 -15.54
CA ILE A 412 1.98 8.51 -16.35
C ILE A 412 3.19 7.60 -16.59
N ALA A 413 3.65 6.87 -15.55
CA ALA A 413 4.72 5.89 -15.71
C ALA A 413 4.32 4.78 -16.69
N GLN A 414 3.11 4.23 -16.57
CA GLN A 414 2.57 3.23 -17.49
C GLN A 414 2.54 3.74 -18.95
N ALA A 415 2.10 4.96 -19.16
CA ALA A 415 2.05 5.54 -20.50
C ALA A 415 3.45 5.76 -21.10
N TYR A 416 4.40 6.25 -20.31
CA TYR A 416 5.78 6.46 -20.76
C TYR A 416 6.56 5.16 -20.96
N MET A 417 6.10 4.05 -20.37
CA MET A 417 6.63 2.71 -20.66
C MET A 417 6.55 2.35 -22.15
N VAL A 418 5.53 2.85 -22.86
CA VAL A 418 5.42 2.62 -24.32
C VAL A 418 6.66 3.15 -25.04
N PHE A 419 7.10 4.36 -24.71
CA PHE A 419 8.32 4.95 -25.29
C PHE A 419 9.58 4.20 -24.87
N ALA A 420 9.68 3.86 -23.59
CA ALA A 420 10.82 3.15 -23.04
C ALA A 420 10.89 1.66 -23.46
N ASN A 421 9.82 1.11 -24.05
CA ASN A 421 9.70 -0.26 -24.53
C ASN A 421 9.45 -0.33 -26.06
N ASN A 422 10.13 0.52 -26.83
CA ASN A 422 10.14 0.50 -28.31
C ASN A 422 8.75 0.59 -28.97
N GLY A 423 7.81 1.32 -28.36
CA GLY A 423 6.46 1.51 -28.88
C GLY A 423 5.45 0.44 -28.46
N TYR A 424 5.84 -0.47 -27.58
CA TYR A 424 4.97 -1.54 -27.06
C TYR A 424 4.48 -1.24 -25.65
N PHE A 425 3.17 -1.42 -25.45
CA PHE A 425 2.58 -1.43 -24.10
C PHE A 425 3.02 -2.66 -23.34
N ARG A 426 3.49 -2.46 -22.12
CA ARG A 426 3.79 -3.51 -21.15
C ARG A 426 3.21 -3.09 -19.81
N GLU A 427 2.48 -3.98 -19.15
CA GLU A 427 1.92 -3.70 -17.83
C GLU A 427 3.01 -3.55 -16.76
N LEU A 428 2.81 -2.59 -15.86
CA LEU A 428 3.63 -2.45 -14.67
C LEU A 428 3.28 -3.54 -13.67
N ARG A 429 4.28 -4.07 -12.96
CA ARG A 429 4.09 -5.09 -11.95
C ARG A 429 4.81 -4.75 -10.65
N LEU A 430 4.15 -5.06 -9.52
CA LEU A 430 4.66 -4.79 -8.17
C LEU A 430 5.06 -6.07 -7.43
N PHE A 431 4.60 -7.25 -7.87
CA PHE A 431 4.83 -8.54 -7.22
C PHE A 431 5.63 -9.45 -8.13
N LYS A 432 6.57 -10.23 -7.52
CA LYS A 432 7.42 -11.17 -8.27
C LYS A 432 6.73 -12.49 -8.61
N ASP A 433 5.62 -12.83 -7.94
CA ASP A 433 4.95 -14.11 -8.12
C ASP A 433 4.30 -14.26 -9.48
N LYS A 434 4.41 -15.47 -10.05
CA LYS A 434 3.93 -15.86 -11.39
C LYS A 434 2.42 -15.73 -11.62
N LEU A 435 1.63 -15.54 -10.57
CA LEU A 435 0.17 -15.37 -10.66
C LEU A 435 -0.25 -14.15 -11.50
N PHE A 436 0.68 -13.24 -11.80
CA PHE A 436 0.44 -11.97 -12.48
C PHE A 436 1.32 -11.77 -13.73
N GLU A 437 1.84 -12.83 -14.31
CA GLU A 437 2.50 -12.76 -15.61
C GLU A 437 1.46 -12.50 -16.71
N SER A 438 1.01 -11.26 -16.81
CA SER A 438 0.37 -10.78 -18.02
C SER A 438 1.49 -10.46 -19.03
N ASN A 439 1.79 -11.41 -19.90
CA ASN A 439 2.71 -11.23 -21.02
C ASN A 439 2.03 -10.54 -22.22
N LYS A 440 1.02 -9.69 -21.99
CA LYS A 440 0.36 -8.97 -23.06
C LYS A 440 1.18 -7.74 -23.43
N GLU A 441 2.12 -7.94 -24.32
CA GLU A 441 2.70 -6.83 -25.07
C GLU A 441 1.82 -6.56 -26.30
N SER A 442 1.43 -5.30 -26.48
CA SER A 442 0.72 -4.85 -27.67
C SER A 442 1.43 -3.63 -28.26
N GLN A 443 1.65 -3.64 -29.55
CA GLN A 443 2.22 -2.48 -30.22
C GLN A 443 1.22 -1.34 -30.20
N VAL A 444 1.65 -0.20 -29.65
CA VAL A 444 0.85 1.05 -29.55
C VAL A 444 1.19 2.00 -30.68
N ILE A 445 2.50 2.20 -30.94
CA ILE A 445 3.05 3.04 -31.99
C ILE A 445 4.12 2.28 -32.77
N SER A 446 4.41 2.71 -33.99
CA SER A 446 5.49 2.15 -34.80
C SER A 446 6.86 2.43 -34.15
N GLN A 447 7.86 1.62 -34.49
CA GLN A 447 9.23 1.85 -33.99
C GLN A 447 9.80 3.15 -34.56
N GLU A 448 9.42 3.53 -35.75
CA GLU A 448 9.78 4.78 -36.39
C GLU A 448 9.22 5.98 -35.63
N THR A 449 7.94 5.98 -35.31
CA THR A 449 7.29 7.00 -34.45
C THR A 449 7.94 7.04 -33.08
N ASN A 450 8.19 5.88 -32.47
CA ASN A 450 8.82 5.81 -31.17
C ASN A 450 10.20 6.48 -31.17
N LYS A 451 11.03 6.21 -32.18
CA LYS A 451 12.34 6.83 -32.33
C LYS A 451 12.23 8.35 -32.44
N LEU A 452 11.32 8.86 -33.28
CA LEU A 452 11.11 10.30 -33.43
C LEU A 452 10.70 10.96 -32.10
N ILE A 453 9.81 10.32 -31.32
CA ILE A 453 9.39 10.83 -30.01
C ILE A 453 10.57 10.82 -29.03
N ILE A 454 11.36 9.76 -29.00
CA ILE A 454 12.57 9.69 -28.16
C ILE A 454 13.53 10.85 -28.51
N ASP A 455 13.81 11.08 -29.77
CA ASP A 455 14.68 12.19 -30.22
C ASP A 455 14.14 13.56 -29.77
N MET A 456 12.81 13.79 -29.82
CA MET A 456 12.16 15.00 -29.30
C MET A 456 12.27 15.12 -27.76
N LEU A 457 12.13 14.01 -27.04
CA LEU A 457 12.27 13.97 -25.57
C LEU A 457 13.73 14.18 -25.14
N GLU A 458 14.67 13.66 -25.91
CA GLU A 458 16.09 13.87 -25.71
C GLU A 458 16.43 15.36 -25.92
N GLU A 459 15.94 15.99 -27.02
CA GLU A 459 16.11 17.41 -27.24
C GLU A 459 15.54 18.28 -26.12
N THR A 460 14.42 17.86 -25.51
CA THR A 460 13.79 18.55 -24.38
C THR A 460 14.72 18.67 -23.17
N VAL A 461 15.57 17.67 -22.93
CA VAL A 461 16.51 17.65 -21.79
C VAL A 461 17.88 18.19 -22.17
N ASN A 462 18.43 17.77 -23.31
CA ASN A 462 19.86 17.96 -23.59
C ASN A 462 20.16 19.20 -24.44
N SER A 463 19.15 19.83 -25.10
CA SER A 463 19.36 21.11 -25.80
C SER A 463 19.42 22.29 -24.83
N ASP A 464 20.12 23.37 -25.23
CA ASP A 464 20.25 24.58 -24.40
C ASP A 464 18.94 25.37 -24.28
N THR A 465 18.00 25.14 -25.18
CA THR A 465 16.67 25.78 -25.19
C THR A 465 15.57 24.89 -24.57
N GLY A 466 15.85 23.60 -24.31
CA GLY A 466 14.88 22.65 -23.80
C GLY A 466 14.34 23.02 -22.43
N THR A 467 13.10 22.63 -22.17
CA THR A 467 12.40 22.96 -20.91
C THR A 467 12.83 22.11 -19.71
N ALA A 468 13.54 21.00 -19.93
CA ALA A 468 13.90 20.03 -18.90
C ALA A 468 15.41 19.94 -18.60
N ARG A 469 16.18 20.99 -18.86
CA ARG A 469 17.65 21.00 -18.69
C ARG A 469 18.14 20.58 -17.30
N ALA A 470 17.34 20.83 -16.27
CA ALA A 470 17.68 20.45 -14.90
C ALA A 470 17.57 18.92 -14.64
N ALA A 471 17.05 18.15 -15.60
CA ALA A 471 17.06 16.69 -15.54
C ALA A 471 18.34 16.06 -16.14
N ARG A 472 19.28 16.86 -16.65
CA ARG A 472 20.54 16.36 -17.22
C ARG A 472 21.34 15.57 -16.20
N LEU A 473 21.93 14.46 -16.64
CA LEU A 473 22.86 13.65 -15.87
C LEU A 473 24.26 13.76 -16.44
N LYS A 474 25.26 13.87 -15.58
CA LYS A 474 26.65 13.90 -16.04
C LYS A 474 27.03 12.56 -16.67
N GLY A 475 27.48 12.59 -17.90
CA GLY A 475 27.94 11.39 -18.63
C GLY A 475 26.84 10.47 -19.15
N ARG A 476 25.57 10.84 -19.02
CA ARG A 476 24.43 10.05 -19.50
C ARG A 476 23.42 10.92 -20.22
N VAL A 477 22.85 10.42 -21.30
CA VAL A 477 21.79 11.09 -22.03
C VAL A 477 20.44 10.73 -21.42
N VAL A 478 19.57 11.71 -21.27
CA VAL A 478 18.23 11.55 -20.69
C VAL A 478 17.19 11.97 -21.71
N ALA A 479 16.13 11.20 -21.86
CA ALA A 479 14.92 11.59 -22.59
C ALA A 479 13.78 11.84 -21.58
N GLY A 480 13.06 12.95 -21.73
CA GLY A 480 11.97 13.24 -20.79
C GLY A 480 11.20 14.52 -21.09
N LYS A 481 10.12 14.71 -20.36
CA LYS A 481 9.19 15.82 -20.52
C LYS A 481 8.74 16.40 -19.19
N THR A 482 8.66 17.72 -19.11
CA THR A 482 8.09 18.47 -18.00
C THR A 482 6.59 18.67 -18.17
N GLY A 483 5.86 18.67 -17.05
CA GLY A 483 4.49 19.11 -16.95
C GLY A 483 4.34 20.17 -15.87
N THR A 484 3.39 21.06 -16.07
CA THR A 484 2.93 22.02 -15.07
C THR A 484 1.44 22.19 -15.29
N ALA A 485 0.65 21.85 -14.30
CA ALA A 485 -0.79 22.03 -14.30
C ALA A 485 -1.20 22.95 -13.16
N MET A 486 -2.20 23.79 -13.42
CA MET A 486 -2.76 24.68 -12.40
C MET A 486 -3.83 23.91 -11.63
N GLU A 487 -3.70 23.89 -10.30
CA GLU A 487 -4.74 23.42 -9.39
C GLU A 487 -5.57 24.63 -8.96
N SER A 488 -6.84 24.69 -9.35
CA SER A 488 -7.74 25.78 -8.91
C SER A 488 -8.27 25.44 -7.53
N LEU A 489 -7.76 26.13 -6.52
CA LEU A 489 -8.37 26.22 -5.21
C LEU A 489 -9.00 27.62 -5.08
N GLU A 490 -10.18 27.73 -4.50
CA GLU A 490 -11.06 28.94 -4.51
C GLU A 490 -10.40 30.26 -4.05
N GLU A 491 -9.31 30.23 -3.28
CA GLU A 491 -8.64 31.45 -2.79
C GLU A 491 -7.13 31.53 -3.14
N ASP A 492 -6.48 30.44 -3.53
CA ASP A 492 -5.01 30.40 -3.74
C ASP A 492 -4.68 29.51 -4.95
N THR A 493 -4.16 30.12 -6.01
CA THR A 493 -3.65 29.36 -7.16
C THR A 493 -2.44 28.53 -6.77
N SER A 494 -2.52 27.21 -6.90
CA SER A 494 -1.41 26.29 -6.73
C SER A 494 -1.13 25.50 -8.02
N TYR A 495 0.01 24.87 -8.07
CA TYR A 495 0.48 24.16 -9.25
C TYR A 495 0.95 22.74 -8.89
N THR A 496 0.69 21.81 -9.80
CA THR A 496 1.34 20.50 -9.85
C THR A 496 2.49 20.54 -10.83
N ALA A 497 3.69 20.25 -10.34
CA ALA A 497 4.90 20.12 -11.16
C ALA A 497 5.22 18.64 -11.38
N THR A 498 5.39 18.26 -12.64
CA THR A 498 5.67 16.88 -13.05
C THR A 498 6.89 16.81 -13.94
N PHE A 499 7.68 15.75 -13.78
CA PHE A 499 8.67 15.32 -14.75
C PHE A 499 8.56 13.82 -14.96
N SER A 500 8.51 13.38 -16.21
CA SER A 500 8.62 11.98 -16.61
C SER A 500 9.78 11.81 -17.59
N GLY A 501 10.68 10.89 -17.31
CA GLY A 501 11.84 10.65 -18.15
C GLY A 501 12.48 9.29 -17.93
N PHE A 502 13.34 8.90 -18.85
CA PHE A 502 14.04 7.63 -18.81
C PHE A 502 15.49 7.77 -19.29
N VAL A 503 16.32 6.85 -18.87
CA VAL A 503 17.77 6.89 -19.10
C VAL A 503 18.34 5.47 -19.20
N PRO A 504 19.25 5.22 -20.21
CA PRO A 504 19.48 6.04 -21.40
C PRO A 504 18.27 6.07 -22.36
N PRO A 505 18.21 6.96 -23.39
CA PRO A 505 17.07 7.03 -24.32
C PRO A 505 16.82 5.73 -25.09
N ASN A 506 17.90 5.13 -25.60
CA ASN A 506 17.83 3.84 -26.27
C ASN A 506 18.13 2.73 -25.29
N ASN A 507 17.20 1.74 -25.18
CA ASN A 507 17.29 0.63 -24.25
C ASN A 507 17.40 1.09 -22.77
N PRO A 508 16.38 1.77 -22.24
CA PRO A 508 16.44 2.38 -20.90
C PRO A 508 16.65 1.37 -19.79
N ASP A 509 17.49 1.74 -18.80
CA ASP A 509 17.64 1.00 -17.56
C ASP A 509 16.50 1.35 -16.59
N TYR A 510 16.18 2.66 -16.52
CA TYR A 510 15.18 3.20 -15.61
C TYR A 510 14.29 4.26 -16.25
N LEU A 511 13.00 4.18 -15.93
CA LEU A 511 12.00 5.21 -16.14
C LEU A 511 11.62 5.78 -14.78
N SER A 512 11.53 7.11 -14.64
CA SER A 512 11.01 7.70 -13.40
C SER A 512 10.04 8.83 -13.68
N VAL A 513 9.00 8.88 -12.83
CA VAL A 513 8.01 9.97 -12.76
C VAL A 513 8.12 10.62 -11.40
N VAL A 514 8.29 11.94 -11.39
CA VAL A 514 8.34 12.77 -10.17
C VAL A 514 7.19 13.76 -10.22
N VAL A 515 6.39 13.83 -9.17
CA VAL A 515 5.24 14.74 -9.04
C VAL A 515 5.32 15.47 -7.71
N LEU A 516 5.15 16.81 -7.73
CA LEU A 516 5.00 17.65 -6.55
C LEU A 516 3.73 18.49 -6.67
N HIS A 517 2.91 18.49 -5.61
CA HIS A 517 1.61 19.15 -5.56
C HIS A 517 1.59 20.34 -4.59
N GLY A 518 0.67 21.28 -4.84
CA GLY A 518 0.42 22.42 -3.97
C GLY A 518 1.53 23.45 -3.96
N LEU A 519 2.28 23.57 -5.06
CA LEU A 519 3.35 24.54 -5.22
C LEU A 519 2.78 25.95 -5.45
N LYS A 520 3.42 26.97 -4.85
CA LYS A 520 3.00 28.36 -4.97
C LYS A 520 4.08 29.21 -5.65
N GLY A 521 3.64 30.21 -6.45
CA GLY A 521 4.50 31.19 -7.08
C GLY A 521 5.03 30.82 -8.47
N GLU A 522 5.77 31.76 -9.10
CA GLU A 522 6.21 31.66 -10.49
C GLU A 522 7.26 30.56 -10.75
N GLU A 523 7.91 30.05 -9.72
CA GLU A 523 8.94 29.01 -9.82
C GLU A 523 8.39 27.58 -9.83
N SER A 524 7.07 27.42 -9.83
CA SER A 524 6.37 26.13 -9.67
C SER A 524 6.37 25.23 -10.90
N SER A 525 7.25 25.45 -11.87
CA SER A 525 7.27 24.65 -13.11
C SER A 525 7.98 23.29 -12.94
N GLY A 526 7.51 22.27 -13.68
CA GLY A 526 8.12 20.93 -13.69
C GLY A 526 9.62 20.95 -14.01
N GLY A 527 10.07 21.83 -14.90
CA GLY A 527 11.49 21.99 -15.24
C GLY A 527 12.35 22.57 -14.12
N ARG A 528 11.77 23.36 -13.20
CA ARG A 528 12.48 23.97 -12.07
C ARG A 528 12.41 23.15 -10.79
N VAL A 529 11.35 22.37 -10.63
CA VAL A 529 11.05 21.69 -9.36
C VAL A 529 11.18 20.16 -9.49
N ALA A 530 10.49 19.53 -10.45
CA ALA A 530 10.47 18.07 -10.57
C ALA A 530 11.69 17.50 -11.32
N ALA A 531 12.16 18.20 -12.36
CA ALA A 531 13.33 17.76 -13.14
C ALA A 531 14.63 17.67 -12.32
N PRO A 532 14.96 18.60 -11.40
CA PRO A 532 16.12 18.45 -10.51
C PRO A 532 16.01 17.23 -9.60
N VAL A 533 14.82 16.93 -9.07
CA VAL A 533 14.60 15.76 -8.19
C VAL A 533 14.85 14.46 -8.96
N PHE A 534 14.36 14.36 -10.19
CA PHE A 534 14.70 13.24 -11.07
C PHE A 534 16.21 13.10 -11.26
N SER A 535 16.91 14.19 -11.54
CA SER A 535 18.36 14.19 -11.72
C SER A 535 19.09 13.72 -10.47
N ASP A 536 18.72 14.24 -9.29
CA ASP A 536 19.33 13.85 -8.00
C ASP A 536 19.11 12.36 -7.71
N ILE A 537 17.88 11.85 -7.90
CA ILE A 537 17.54 10.42 -7.71
C ILE A 537 18.35 9.54 -8.66
N MET A 538 18.32 9.83 -9.96
CA MET A 538 19.02 9.00 -10.94
C MET A 538 20.53 9.04 -10.76
N HIS A 539 21.07 10.20 -10.40
CA HIS A 539 22.50 10.32 -10.10
C HIS A 539 22.92 9.39 -8.96
N GLU A 540 22.17 9.39 -7.86
CA GLU A 540 22.49 8.56 -6.68
C GLU A 540 22.31 7.06 -7.00
N ILE A 541 21.25 6.68 -7.73
CA ILE A 541 21.02 5.30 -8.17
C ILE A 541 22.17 4.79 -9.05
N TYR A 542 22.63 5.58 -10.01
CA TYR A 542 23.76 5.16 -10.87
C TYR A 542 25.08 5.11 -10.10
N MET A 543 25.28 6.01 -9.14
CA MET A 543 26.45 5.94 -8.25
C MET A 543 26.44 4.67 -7.40
N LEU A 544 25.29 4.24 -6.90
CA LEU A 544 25.15 2.99 -6.16
C LEU A 544 25.53 1.79 -7.04
N ASN A 545 24.97 1.70 -8.23
CA ASN A 545 25.25 0.60 -9.17
C ASN A 545 26.71 0.56 -9.66
N ASP A 546 27.32 1.73 -9.84
CA ASP A 546 28.75 1.82 -10.25
C ASP A 546 29.71 1.39 -9.11
N LEU A 547 29.24 1.38 -7.85
CA LEU A 547 30.02 0.90 -6.68
C LEU A 547 29.88 -0.61 -6.45
N GLU A 548 28.85 -1.25 -7.00
CA GLU A 548 28.63 -2.71 -6.88
C GLU A 548 29.36 -3.53 -7.96
N ILE A 549 30.05 -2.87 -8.91
CA ILE A 549 30.89 -3.49 -9.95
C ILE A 549 32.37 -3.41 -9.54
#